data_844f1f37cf4721de42b0c0ca44189b67
#
_entry.id   844f1f37cf4721de42b0c0ca44189b67
#
_cell.length_a   1.000
_cell.length_b   1.000
_cell.length_c   1.000
_cell.angle_alpha   90.00
_cell.angle_beta   90.00
_cell.angle_gamma   90.00
#
_symmetry.space_group_name_H-M   'P 1'
#
loop_
_entity.id
_entity.type
_entity.pdbx_description
1 polymer ?
#
loop_
_entity_poly.entity_id
_entity_poly.type
_entity_poly.pdbx_seq_one_letter_code
_entity_poly.pdbx_strand_id
1 'polypeptide(L)'
;MKAQILDEATAEFADAIARYESIEPGLGIRLKQEVRAAVEWIAEHAELPRARPKGYRRVNLKVFPYYVAYMIWDGTIWVLAIAHAARRPEYWIGRRPGAD
;
A
#
# COMPACT_ATOMS: atom_id res chain seq x y z
N MET A 1 -10.17 2.57 -12.15
CA MET A 1 -10.99 2.19 -10.99
C MET A 1 -10.57 3.05 -9.81
N LYS A 2 -11.52 3.47 -8.99
CA LYS A 2 -11.24 4.36 -7.86
C LYS A 2 -10.46 3.61 -6.78
N ALA A 3 -9.46 4.26 -6.20
CA ALA A 3 -8.66 3.69 -5.11
C ALA A 3 -8.92 4.47 -3.82
N GLN A 4 -9.20 3.74 -2.75
CA GLN A 4 -9.36 4.27 -1.39
C GLN A 4 -8.29 3.62 -0.52
N ILE A 5 -7.75 4.39 0.42
CA ILE A 5 -6.71 3.89 1.31
C ILE A 5 -7.30 3.80 2.71
N LEU A 6 -7.18 2.62 3.35
CA LEU A 6 -7.66 2.45 4.72
C LEU A 6 -6.86 3.32 5.68
N ASP A 7 -7.49 3.71 6.78
CA ASP A 7 -6.84 4.57 7.79
C ASP A 7 -5.56 3.92 8.32
N GLU A 8 -5.57 2.60 8.55
CA GLU A 8 -4.38 1.90 9.03
C GLU A 8 -3.23 2.00 8.02
N ALA A 9 -3.55 1.91 6.73
CA ALA A 9 -2.53 2.04 5.69
C ALA A 9 -2.02 3.47 5.60
N THR A 10 -2.89 4.45 5.77
CA THR A 10 -2.49 5.87 5.80
C THR A 10 -1.54 6.12 6.96
N ALA A 11 -1.81 5.56 8.13
CA ALA A 11 -0.94 5.70 9.30
C ALA A 11 0.42 5.05 9.05
N GLU A 12 0.44 3.85 8.47
CA GLU A 12 1.69 3.18 8.10
C GLU A 12 2.52 4.02 7.14
N PHE A 13 1.84 4.63 6.17
CA PHE A 13 2.49 5.46 5.17
C PHE A 13 3.14 6.69 5.81
N ALA A 14 2.38 7.37 6.68
CA ALA A 14 2.90 8.55 7.38
C ALA A 14 4.11 8.19 8.24
N ASP A 15 4.05 7.07 8.96
CA ASP A 15 5.15 6.61 9.81
C ASP A 15 6.40 6.30 8.98
N ALA A 16 6.20 5.65 7.84
CA ALA A 16 7.32 5.29 6.96
C ALA A 16 8.00 6.55 6.40
N ILE A 17 7.21 7.53 5.94
CA ILE A 17 7.74 8.79 5.44
C ILE A 17 8.57 9.48 6.51
N ALA A 18 8.03 9.59 7.72
CA ALA A 18 8.74 10.26 8.82
C ALA A 18 10.04 9.56 9.17
N ARG A 19 10.03 8.22 9.17
CA ARG A 19 11.23 7.44 9.48
C ARG A 19 12.33 7.68 8.45
N TYR A 20 11.99 7.61 7.17
CA TYR A 20 13.01 7.83 6.13
C TYR A 20 13.50 9.26 6.10
N GLU A 21 12.60 10.21 6.34
CA GLU A 21 13.01 11.62 6.38
C GLU A 21 13.97 11.90 7.52
N SER A 22 13.81 11.20 8.65
CA SER A 22 14.73 11.36 9.78
C SER A 22 16.10 10.75 9.50
N ILE A 23 16.17 9.77 8.61
CA ILE A 23 17.45 9.16 8.22
C ILE A 23 18.21 10.07 7.28
N GLU A 24 17.51 10.64 6.29
CA GLU A 24 18.15 11.50 5.30
C GLU A 24 17.12 12.48 4.76
N PRO A 25 17.38 13.80 4.81
CA PRO A 25 16.45 14.78 4.24
C PRO A 25 16.13 14.49 2.78
N GLY A 26 14.86 14.49 2.43
CA GLY A 26 14.40 14.22 1.07
C GLY A 26 14.06 12.76 0.82
N LEU A 27 14.50 11.84 1.67
CA LEU A 27 14.27 10.42 1.44
C LEU A 27 12.79 10.05 1.67
N GLY A 28 12.15 10.68 2.66
CA GLY A 28 10.73 10.47 2.89
C GLY A 28 9.88 10.95 1.73
N ILE A 29 10.27 12.05 1.10
CA ILE A 29 9.56 12.56 -0.07
C ILE A 29 9.67 11.58 -1.24
N ARG A 30 10.85 10.97 -1.42
CA ARG A 30 11.03 9.98 -2.47
C ARG A 30 10.16 8.75 -2.25
N LEU A 31 10.06 8.28 -1.00
CA LEU A 31 9.15 7.17 -0.68
C LEU A 31 7.72 7.56 -1.00
N LYS A 32 7.29 8.76 -0.60
CA LYS A 32 5.95 9.25 -0.87
C LYS A 32 5.63 9.25 -2.35
N GLN A 33 6.58 9.71 -3.17
CA GLN A 33 6.40 9.75 -4.61
C GLN A 33 6.28 8.35 -5.18
N GLU A 34 7.08 7.41 -4.71
CA GLU A 34 7.03 6.05 -5.24
C GLU A 34 5.74 5.33 -4.85
N VAL A 35 5.25 5.53 -3.63
CA VAL A 35 3.98 4.95 -3.20
C VAL A 35 2.82 5.55 -4.01
N ARG A 36 2.82 6.86 -4.20
CA ARG A 36 1.76 7.51 -4.99
C ARG A 36 1.75 6.99 -6.42
N ALA A 37 2.92 6.85 -7.03
CA ALA A 37 3.00 6.31 -8.38
C ALA A 37 2.47 4.87 -8.44
N ALA A 38 2.76 4.06 -7.42
CA ALA A 38 2.25 2.70 -7.35
C ALA A 38 0.74 2.67 -7.24
N VAL A 39 0.15 3.53 -6.41
CA VAL A 39 -1.30 3.60 -6.25
C VAL A 39 -1.97 4.08 -7.53
N GLU A 40 -1.38 5.06 -8.22
CA GLU A 40 -1.91 5.51 -9.51
C GLU A 40 -1.87 4.40 -10.55
N TRP A 41 -0.78 3.65 -10.59
CA TRP A 41 -0.67 2.51 -11.50
C TRP A 41 -1.74 1.45 -11.17
N ILE A 42 -1.93 1.16 -9.88
CA ILE A 42 -2.96 0.21 -9.45
C ILE A 42 -4.34 0.67 -9.89
N ALA A 43 -4.63 1.98 -9.79
CA ALA A 43 -5.93 2.50 -10.19
C ALA A 43 -6.24 2.22 -11.67
N GLU A 44 -5.21 2.17 -12.50
CA GLU A 44 -5.35 1.93 -13.94
C GLU A 44 -5.22 0.46 -14.32
N HIS A 45 -4.59 -0.37 -13.47
CA HIS A 45 -4.25 -1.76 -13.81
C HIS A 45 -4.59 -2.71 -12.65
N ALA A 46 -5.71 -2.48 -11.97
CA ALA A 46 -6.02 -3.15 -10.70
C ALA A 46 -6.03 -4.66 -10.79
N GLU A 47 -6.41 -5.21 -11.94
CA GLU A 47 -6.54 -6.66 -12.10
C GLU A 47 -5.32 -7.32 -12.73
N LEU A 48 -4.30 -6.53 -13.07
CA LEU A 48 -3.10 -7.06 -13.71
C LEU A 48 -2.25 -7.90 -12.76
N PRO A 49 -1.93 -7.45 -11.52
CA PRO A 49 -1.25 -8.33 -10.58
C PRO A 49 -2.16 -9.50 -10.20
N ARG A 50 -1.59 -10.71 -10.11
CA ARG A 50 -2.40 -11.89 -9.82
C ARG A 50 -3.06 -11.79 -8.45
N ALA A 51 -4.27 -12.29 -8.35
CA ALA A 51 -4.94 -12.44 -7.07
C ALA A 51 -4.28 -13.59 -6.30
N ARG A 52 -3.98 -13.34 -5.03
CA ARG A 52 -3.36 -14.34 -4.17
C ARG A 52 -4.43 -15.12 -3.41
N PRO A 53 -4.06 -16.24 -2.77
CA PRO A 53 -5.07 -17.16 -2.21
C PRO A 53 -6.12 -16.53 -1.31
N LYS A 54 -5.81 -15.48 -0.57
CA LYS A 54 -6.79 -14.82 0.29
C LYS A 54 -7.51 -13.66 -0.39
N GLY A 55 -7.37 -13.54 -1.72
CA GLY A 55 -8.12 -12.58 -2.51
C GLY A 55 -7.49 -11.21 -2.63
N TYR A 56 -6.30 -11.01 -2.09
CA TYR A 56 -5.61 -9.73 -2.24
C TYR A 56 -4.61 -9.75 -3.38
N ARG A 57 -4.19 -8.56 -3.79
CA ARG A 57 -3.12 -8.37 -4.76
C ARG A 57 -2.11 -7.41 -4.16
N ARG A 58 -0.90 -7.39 -4.69
CA ARG A 58 0.13 -6.49 -4.17
C ARG A 58 1.08 -6.02 -5.28
N VAL A 59 1.64 -4.83 -5.08
CA VAL A 59 2.66 -4.26 -5.96
C VAL A 59 3.85 -3.90 -5.08
N ASN A 60 5.01 -4.46 -5.40
CA ASN A 60 6.24 -4.14 -4.68
C ASN A 60 6.81 -2.83 -5.19
N LEU A 61 7.32 -2.00 -4.28
CA LEU A 61 8.07 -0.82 -4.68
C LEU A 61 9.44 -1.25 -5.21
N LYS A 62 10.04 -0.41 -6.06
CA LYS A 62 11.30 -0.75 -6.71
C LYS A 62 12.51 -0.40 -5.85
N VAL A 63 12.49 0.75 -5.18
CA VAL A 63 13.64 1.25 -4.44
C VAL A 63 13.52 0.96 -2.95
N PHE A 64 12.34 1.09 -2.39
CA PHE A 64 12.12 0.91 -0.95
C PHE A 64 11.59 -0.49 -0.66
N PRO A 65 11.95 -1.09 0.48
CA PRO A 65 11.51 -2.45 0.83
C PRO A 65 10.07 -2.44 1.36
N TYR A 66 9.15 -1.91 0.57
CA TYR A 66 7.74 -1.81 0.90
C TYR A 66 6.91 -2.34 -0.25
N TYR A 67 5.66 -2.68 0.06
CA TYR A 67 4.69 -3.03 -0.98
C TYR A 67 3.34 -2.43 -0.62
N VAL A 68 2.50 -2.30 -1.65
CA VAL A 68 1.11 -1.86 -1.52
C VAL A 68 0.24 -3.10 -1.68
N ALA A 69 -0.52 -3.45 -0.64
CA ALA A 69 -1.46 -4.57 -0.68
C ALA A 69 -2.87 -4.01 -0.80
N TYR A 70 -3.69 -4.61 -1.67
CA TYR A 70 -5.03 -4.12 -1.91
C TYR A 70 -5.99 -5.24 -2.28
N MET A 71 -7.28 -4.95 -2.12
CA MET A 71 -8.37 -5.79 -2.59
C MET A 71 -9.34 -4.96 -3.40
N ILE A 72 -10.13 -5.63 -4.23
CA ILE A 72 -11.17 -4.99 -5.02
C ILE A 72 -12.53 -5.45 -4.49
N TRP A 73 -13.34 -4.49 -4.01
CA TRP A 73 -14.70 -4.77 -3.55
C TRP A 73 -15.66 -3.77 -4.21
N ASP A 74 -16.70 -4.29 -4.83
CA ASP A 74 -17.77 -3.47 -5.44
C ASP A 74 -17.19 -2.39 -6.36
N GLY A 75 -16.25 -2.78 -7.21
CA GLY A 75 -15.66 -1.87 -8.19
C GLY A 75 -14.72 -0.83 -7.59
N THR A 76 -14.37 -0.95 -6.33
CA THR A 76 -13.45 -0.03 -5.65
C THR A 76 -12.21 -0.78 -5.19
N ILE A 77 -11.06 -0.16 -5.40
CA ILE A 77 -9.79 -0.67 -4.90
C ILE A 77 -9.62 -0.18 -3.46
N TRP A 78 -9.37 -1.11 -2.55
CA TRP A 78 -9.11 -0.78 -1.15
C TRP A 78 -7.67 -1.12 -0.82
N VAL A 79 -6.85 -0.09 -0.59
CA VAL A 79 -5.45 -0.30 -0.17
C VAL A 79 -5.47 -0.67 1.30
N LEU A 80 -5.07 -1.90 1.59
CA LEU A 80 -5.10 -2.46 2.95
C LEU A 80 -3.87 -2.09 3.74
N ALA A 81 -2.72 -1.94 3.08
CA ALA A 81 -1.46 -1.73 3.78
C ALA A 81 -0.42 -1.12 2.87
N ILE A 82 0.42 -0.28 3.47
CA ILE A 82 1.70 0.12 2.93
C ILE A 82 2.71 -0.59 3.85
N ALA A 83 3.14 -1.77 3.46
CA ALA A 83 3.77 -2.72 4.38
C ALA A 83 5.26 -2.88 4.09
N HIS A 84 6.07 -2.87 5.16
CA HIS A 84 7.48 -3.17 5.04
C HIS A 84 7.65 -4.67 4.74
N ALA A 85 8.50 -4.99 3.77
CA ALA A 85 8.68 -6.36 3.30
C ALA A 85 9.22 -7.31 4.37
N ALA A 86 9.88 -6.78 5.41
CA ALA A 86 10.44 -7.60 6.49
C ALA A 86 9.43 -7.96 7.58
N ARG A 87 8.25 -7.34 7.58
CA ARG A 87 7.23 -7.67 8.55
C ARG A 87 6.56 -8.99 8.18
N ARG A 88 5.90 -9.62 9.18
CA ARG A 88 5.18 -10.88 8.95
C ARG A 88 4.21 -10.73 7.78
N PRO A 89 4.27 -11.65 6.81
CA PRO A 89 3.36 -11.58 5.66
C PRO A 89 1.90 -11.57 6.10
N GLU A 90 1.10 -10.76 5.41
CA GLU A 90 -0.35 -10.74 5.60
C GLU A 90 -0.81 -10.33 7.00
N TYR A 91 0.04 -9.63 7.78
CA TYR A 91 -0.39 -9.17 9.11
C TYR A 91 -1.61 -8.24 9.04
N TRP A 92 -1.85 -7.65 7.89
CA TRP A 92 -2.92 -6.69 7.60
C TRP A 92 -4.16 -7.36 7.02
N ILE A 93 -4.18 -8.69 6.87
CA ILE A 93 -5.21 -9.37 6.07
C ILE A 93 -6.62 -9.22 6.64
N GLY A 94 -6.75 -8.94 7.92
CA GLY A 94 -8.06 -8.75 8.56
C GLY A 94 -8.65 -7.36 8.42
N ARG A 95 -7.92 -6.43 7.83
CA ARG A 95 -8.39 -5.04 7.71
C ARG A 95 -9.53 -4.94 6.73
N ARG A 96 -10.53 -4.08 7.06
CA ARG A 96 -11.73 -3.90 6.23
C ARG A 96 -12.15 -2.44 6.24
N PRO A 97 -12.71 -1.95 5.12
CA PRO A 97 -13.24 -0.58 5.10
C PRO A 97 -14.50 -0.47 5.93
N GLY A 98 -14.73 0.73 6.51
CA GLY A 98 -15.93 1.01 7.23
C GLY A 98 -16.10 0.22 8.52
N ALA A 99 -15.05 -0.38 9.03
CA ALA A 99 -15.09 -1.06 10.31
C ALA A 99 -15.09 0.00 11.41
N ASP A 100 -16.15 0.09 12.15
CA ASP A 100 -16.31 1.08 13.24
C ASP A 100 -16.94 0.44 14.45
#